data_de38b6eff8e7979d9dfafb4f99fb6dc7
#
_entry.id   de38b6eff8e7979d9dfafb4f99fb6dc7
#
_cell.length_a   1.000
_cell.length_b   1.000
_cell.length_c   1.000
_cell.angle_alpha   90.00
_cell.angle_beta   90.00
_cell.angle_gamma   90.00
#
_symmetry.space_group_name_H-M   'P 1'
#
loop_
_entity.id
_entity.type
_entity.pdbx_description
1 polymer ?
#
loop_
_entity_poly.entity_id
_entity_poly.type
_entity_poly.pdbx_seq_one_letter_code
_entity_poly.pdbx_strand_id
1 'polypeptide(L)'
;MNPEIYLLDEPSSNLDMTSIQELKGHLRLLQKQGKTILIAEHRLYYLMGLADRIVYLEQGRIEKIFTPEEFRGLPRETRERMGLRAADLAEVRPPQVHPPVSSPVLELRDVTLRYKKRTVLHRISLAAAKGEVIGVVGHNGAGKTTFSRALCGLHKDCEGQFLWDGQAMERKNRLKRSYMVMQDVNYELFAESVEAECSFGIRNPDLTLAASTLEELGLAPYRERHPNTLSGGQKQRVAVAVSMICGKDLLVFDEPTSGLDFDSMTQVAGLIRRLSELGKVIFIVTHDFEFVCRTCSRVLHFDEGEMPGDIPVVMDALPKLRELFSVKVNGSEGDREGGLGHSDGKER
;
A
#
# COMPACT_ATOMS: atom_id res chain seq x y z
N MET A 1 25.52 12.82 16.50
CA MET A 1 26.33 11.59 16.28
C MET A 1 26.66 11.50 14.80
N ASN A 2 27.87 11.06 14.45
CA ASN A 2 28.25 10.82 13.06
C ASN A 2 28.88 9.41 12.97
N PRO A 3 28.04 8.33 13.00
CA PRO A 3 28.54 6.97 12.97
C PRO A 3 29.19 6.63 11.64
N GLU A 4 30.08 5.65 11.65
CA GLU A 4 30.72 5.10 10.44
C GLU A 4 29.84 4.03 9.78
N ILE A 5 28.95 3.37 10.55
CA ILE A 5 28.09 2.28 10.11
C ILE A 5 26.65 2.63 10.44
N TYR A 6 25.78 2.52 9.46
CA TYR A 6 24.32 2.66 9.57
C TYR A 6 23.65 1.30 9.34
N LEU A 7 22.78 0.91 10.26
CA LEU A 7 21.93 -0.27 10.12
C LEU A 7 20.49 0.21 10.00
N LEU A 8 19.85 -0.09 8.89
CA LEU A 8 18.48 0.32 8.58
C LEU A 8 17.62 -0.94 8.35
N ASP A 9 16.54 -1.03 9.08
CA ASP A 9 15.57 -2.13 8.97
C ASP A 9 14.27 -1.58 8.38
N GLU A 10 13.91 -2.03 7.19
CA GLU A 10 12.75 -1.62 6.39
C GLU A 10 12.50 -0.10 6.37
N PRO A 11 13.51 0.71 6.03
CA PRO A 11 13.38 2.16 6.11
C PRO A 11 12.35 2.75 5.14
N SER A 12 11.91 2.00 4.12
CA SER A 12 10.88 2.43 3.17
C SER A 12 9.46 2.02 3.58
N SER A 13 9.29 1.26 4.68
CA SER A 13 7.96 0.90 5.17
C SER A 13 7.19 2.18 5.51
N ASN A 14 5.93 2.28 5.12
CA ASN A 14 5.06 3.44 5.35
C ASN A 14 5.47 4.78 4.66
N LEU A 15 6.53 4.78 3.84
CA LEU A 15 6.90 5.96 3.06
C LEU A 15 6.12 6.01 1.75
N ASP A 16 5.64 7.21 1.42
CA ASP A 16 5.17 7.51 0.07
C ASP A 16 6.35 7.63 -0.91
N MET A 17 6.05 7.72 -2.19
CA MET A 17 7.09 7.73 -3.22
C MET A 17 8.01 8.94 -3.12
N THR A 18 7.49 10.10 -2.70
CA THR A 18 8.29 11.31 -2.46
C THR A 18 9.31 11.06 -1.36
N SER A 19 8.86 10.57 -0.23
CA SER A 19 9.72 10.25 0.93
C SER A 19 10.74 9.14 0.60
N ILE A 20 10.39 8.17 -0.26
CA ILE A 20 11.36 7.16 -0.75
C ILE A 20 12.47 7.81 -1.59
N GLN A 21 12.15 8.80 -2.44
CA GLN A 21 13.17 9.51 -3.21
C GLN A 21 14.07 10.38 -2.31
N GLU A 22 13.51 11.03 -1.30
CA GLU A 22 14.28 11.76 -0.28
C GLU A 22 15.21 10.83 0.47
N LEU A 23 14.70 9.68 0.94
CA LEU A 23 15.51 8.63 1.56
C LEU A 23 16.67 8.19 0.64
N LYS A 24 16.37 7.93 -0.63
CA LYS A 24 17.39 7.60 -1.65
C LYS A 24 18.47 8.69 -1.79
N GLY A 25 18.05 9.96 -1.74
CA GLY A 25 18.96 11.12 -1.75
C GLY A 25 19.89 11.13 -0.54
N HIS A 26 19.34 10.91 0.65
CA HIS A 26 20.12 10.86 1.90
C HIS A 26 21.10 9.68 1.94
N LEU A 27 20.68 8.49 1.48
CA LEU A 27 21.55 7.33 1.37
C LEU A 27 22.76 7.59 0.44
N ARG A 28 22.52 8.27 -0.71
CA ARG A 28 23.61 8.69 -1.62
C ARG A 28 24.57 9.67 -0.96
N LEU A 29 24.09 10.59 -0.15
CA LEU A 29 24.96 11.53 0.58
C LEU A 29 25.85 10.81 1.60
N LEU A 30 25.28 9.88 2.37
CA LEU A 30 26.05 9.06 3.32
C LEU A 30 27.09 8.20 2.62
N GLN A 31 26.74 7.60 1.48
CA GLN A 31 27.67 6.81 0.65
C GLN A 31 28.84 7.68 0.14
N LYS A 32 28.57 8.90 -0.36
CA LYS A 32 29.60 9.85 -0.77
C LYS A 32 30.52 10.29 0.38
N GLN A 33 30.03 10.24 1.61
CA GLN A 33 30.83 10.52 2.82
C GLN A 33 31.65 9.31 3.29
N GLY A 34 31.66 8.21 2.54
CA GLY A 34 32.38 6.99 2.86
C GLY A 34 31.76 6.13 3.96
N LYS A 35 30.48 6.37 4.31
CA LYS A 35 29.79 5.60 5.34
C LYS A 35 29.41 4.20 4.84
N THR A 36 29.47 3.23 5.74
CA THR A 36 28.97 1.88 5.48
C THR A 36 27.48 1.82 5.84
N ILE A 37 26.65 1.38 4.91
CA ILE A 37 25.20 1.31 5.10
C ILE A 37 24.75 -0.13 4.87
N LEU A 38 24.07 -0.70 5.86
CA LEU A 38 23.43 -2.01 5.79
C LEU A 38 21.91 -1.79 5.83
N ILE A 39 21.20 -2.30 4.84
CA ILE A 39 19.75 -2.12 4.73
C ILE A 39 19.11 -3.51 4.58
N ALA A 40 18.21 -3.88 5.51
CA ALA A 40 17.27 -4.95 5.31
C ALA A 40 16.00 -4.36 4.68
N GLU A 41 15.53 -4.92 3.54
CA GLU A 41 14.46 -4.31 2.77
C GLU A 41 13.71 -5.33 1.91
N HIS A 42 12.40 -5.11 1.79
CA HIS A 42 11.54 -5.86 0.87
C HIS A 42 11.29 -5.10 -0.44
N ARG A 43 11.19 -3.77 -0.43
CA ARG A 43 11.02 -2.93 -1.63
C ARG A 43 12.37 -2.68 -2.30
N LEU A 44 12.74 -3.53 -3.24
CA LEU A 44 14.10 -3.54 -3.79
C LEU A 44 14.36 -2.48 -4.85
N TYR A 45 13.34 -2.05 -5.59
CA TYR A 45 13.47 -1.21 -6.78
C TYR A 45 14.24 0.10 -6.57
N TYR A 46 14.10 0.75 -5.41
CA TYR A 46 14.76 2.03 -5.16
C TYR A 46 16.24 1.87 -4.79
N LEU A 47 16.64 0.67 -4.36
CA LEU A 47 18.03 0.34 -3.98
C LEU A 47 18.90 -0.09 -5.17
N MET A 48 18.29 -0.47 -6.30
CA MET A 48 19.03 -1.03 -7.46
C MET A 48 20.08 -0.11 -8.09
N GLY A 49 20.05 1.17 -7.80
CA GLY A 49 21.08 2.14 -8.25
C GLY A 49 21.92 2.70 -7.10
N LEU A 50 21.83 2.08 -5.92
CA LEU A 50 22.57 2.48 -4.72
C LEU A 50 23.45 1.36 -4.16
N ALA A 51 22.94 0.14 -4.13
CA ALA A 51 23.61 -0.98 -3.50
C ALA A 51 24.88 -1.38 -4.26
N ASP A 52 25.98 -1.59 -3.54
CA ASP A 52 27.22 -2.16 -4.08
C ASP A 52 27.18 -3.68 -4.07
N ARG A 53 26.44 -4.27 -3.12
CA ARG A 53 26.23 -5.72 -2.96
C ARG A 53 24.83 -6.00 -2.45
N ILE A 54 24.25 -7.13 -2.87
CA ILE A 54 22.96 -7.62 -2.41
C ILE A 54 23.18 -8.98 -1.77
N VAL A 55 22.86 -9.08 -0.48
CA VAL A 55 23.02 -10.30 0.32
C VAL A 55 21.65 -10.94 0.46
N TYR A 56 21.48 -12.13 -0.09
CA TYR A 56 20.27 -12.92 0.07
C TYR A 56 20.41 -13.85 1.28
N LEU A 57 19.46 -13.69 2.20
CA LEU A 57 19.34 -14.45 3.44
C LEU A 57 18.15 -15.39 3.37
N GLU A 58 18.37 -16.66 3.69
CA GLU A 58 17.33 -17.67 3.82
C GLU A 58 17.59 -18.53 5.04
N GLN A 59 16.54 -18.78 5.85
CA GLN A 59 16.61 -19.59 7.07
C GLN A 59 17.80 -19.22 8.02
N GLY A 60 18.12 -17.92 8.12
CA GLY A 60 19.19 -17.41 8.97
C GLY A 60 20.60 -17.61 8.40
N ARG A 61 20.75 -17.95 7.12
CA ARG A 61 22.04 -18.14 6.45
C ARG A 61 22.16 -17.22 5.24
N ILE A 62 23.41 -16.84 4.91
CA ILE A 62 23.73 -16.19 3.66
C ILE A 62 23.77 -17.28 2.59
N GLU A 63 22.75 -17.31 1.73
CA GLU A 63 22.68 -18.28 0.63
C GLU A 63 23.42 -17.76 -0.61
N LYS A 64 23.36 -16.47 -0.86
CA LYS A 64 24.01 -15.87 -2.02
C LYS A 64 24.33 -14.39 -1.82
N ILE A 65 25.42 -13.96 -2.44
CA ILE A 65 25.79 -12.56 -2.57
C ILE A 65 25.81 -12.23 -4.06
N PHE A 66 25.09 -11.18 -4.45
CA PHE A 66 25.01 -10.74 -5.84
C PHE A 66 25.65 -9.37 -6.00
N THR A 67 26.21 -9.12 -7.18
CA THR A 67 26.35 -7.75 -7.66
C THR A 67 25.00 -7.19 -8.11
N PRO A 68 24.81 -5.87 -8.19
CA PRO A 68 23.58 -5.28 -8.71
C PRO A 68 23.24 -5.75 -10.13
N GLU A 69 24.23 -5.98 -10.98
CA GLU A 69 24.06 -6.47 -12.35
C GLU A 69 23.53 -7.90 -12.38
N GLU A 70 24.15 -8.80 -11.61
CA GLU A 70 23.71 -10.19 -11.48
C GLU A 70 22.27 -10.27 -10.95
N PHE A 71 21.94 -9.43 -9.96
CA PHE A 71 20.61 -9.41 -9.38
C PHE A 71 19.55 -8.91 -10.37
N ARG A 72 19.84 -7.84 -11.14
CA ARG A 72 18.93 -7.36 -12.21
C ARG A 72 18.75 -8.40 -13.31
N GLY A 73 19.79 -9.18 -13.59
CA GLY A 73 19.74 -10.26 -14.58
C GLY A 73 18.97 -11.50 -14.14
N LEU A 74 18.54 -11.60 -12.88
CA LEU A 74 17.75 -12.73 -12.40
C LEU A 74 16.38 -12.75 -13.10
N PRO A 75 15.96 -13.91 -13.67
CA PRO A 75 14.62 -14.08 -14.17
C PRO A 75 13.58 -13.77 -13.08
N ARG A 76 12.47 -13.15 -13.47
CA ARG A 76 11.37 -12.83 -12.54
C ARG A 76 10.93 -14.04 -11.72
N GLU A 77 10.73 -15.19 -12.36
CA GLU A 77 10.31 -16.44 -11.71
C GLU A 77 11.31 -16.91 -10.65
N THR A 78 12.61 -16.67 -10.88
CA THR A 78 13.64 -17.00 -9.90
C THR A 78 13.55 -16.09 -8.68
N ARG A 79 13.38 -14.78 -8.89
CA ARG A 79 13.19 -13.83 -7.78
C ARG A 79 11.93 -14.15 -6.97
N GLU A 80 10.81 -14.42 -7.65
CA GLU A 80 9.55 -14.78 -6.98
C GLU A 80 9.70 -16.08 -6.16
N ARG A 81 10.41 -17.09 -6.64
CA ARG A 81 10.72 -18.31 -5.87
C ARG A 81 11.62 -18.06 -4.65
N MET A 82 12.44 -17.02 -4.72
CA MET A 82 13.27 -16.58 -3.59
C MET A 82 12.50 -15.69 -2.60
N GLY A 83 11.19 -15.49 -2.79
CA GLY A 83 10.38 -14.59 -1.95
C GLY A 83 10.71 -13.11 -2.14
N LEU A 84 11.36 -12.73 -3.25
CA LEU A 84 11.85 -11.38 -3.50
C LEU A 84 10.91 -10.59 -4.39
N ARG A 85 10.70 -9.33 -4.03
CA ARG A 85 9.85 -8.39 -4.74
C ARG A 85 10.52 -7.86 -6.02
N ALA A 86 9.77 -7.11 -6.83
CA ALA A 86 10.26 -6.56 -8.09
C ALA A 86 11.49 -5.65 -7.89
N ALA A 87 12.53 -5.91 -8.67
CA ALA A 87 13.73 -5.07 -8.72
C ALA A 87 13.54 -3.83 -9.60
N ASP A 88 12.59 -3.88 -10.54
CA ASP A 88 12.17 -2.78 -11.39
C ASP A 88 10.63 -2.75 -11.50
N LEU A 89 10.03 -1.62 -11.17
CA LEU A 89 8.58 -1.43 -11.31
C LEU A 89 8.12 -1.48 -12.79
N ALA A 90 9.05 -1.31 -13.73
CA ALA A 90 8.76 -1.48 -15.15
C ALA A 90 8.42 -2.93 -15.55
N GLU A 91 8.80 -3.92 -14.75
CA GLU A 91 8.48 -5.34 -14.98
C GLU A 91 7.08 -5.72 -14.50
N VAL A 92 6.51 -4.94 -13.58
CA VAL A 92 5.21 -5.24 -12.97
C VAL A 92 4.09 -5.05 -14.00
N ARG A 93 3.24 -6.05 -14.13
CA ARG A 93 2.08 -6.07 -15.03
C ARG A 93 0.83 -6.46 -14.27
N PRO A 94 -0.30 -5.79 -14.52
CA PRO A 94 -1.58 -6.22 -13.98
C PRO A 94 -1.97 -7.55 -14.64
N PRO A 95 -2.64 -8.46 -13.90
CA PRO A 95 -3.30 -9.59 -14.52
C PRO A 95 -4.39 -9.07 -15.49
N GLN A 96 -4.71 -9.88 -16.49
CA GLN A 96 -5.85 -9.60 -17.38
C GLN A 96 -7.17 -9.88 -16.63
N VAL A 97 -7.49 -9.05 -15.66
CA VAL A 97 -8.75 -9.10 -14.92
C VAL A 97 -9.61 -7.94 -15.41
N HIS A 98 -10.76 -8.28 -15.97
CA HIS A 98 -11.75 -7.25 -16.30
C HIS A 98 -12.46 -6.82 -15.01
N PRO A 99 -12.67 -5.50 -14.79
CA PRO A 99 -13.50 -5.06 -13.68
C PRO A 99 -14.89 -5.70 -13.78
N PRO A 100 -15.51 -6.02 -12.64
CA PRO A 100 -16.85 -6.62 -12.67
C PRO A 100 -17.83 -5.66 -13.37
N VAL A 101 -18.49 -6.18 -14.42
CA VAL A 101 -19.55 -5.46 -15.13
C VAL A 101 -20.84 -5.63 -14.32
N SER A 102 -20.97 -4.89 -13.22
CA SER A 102 -22.16 -4.88 -12.41
C SER A 102 -22.57 -3.44 -12.06
N SER A 103 -23.87 -3.25 -11.82
CA SER A 103 -24.37 -1.95 -11.37
C SER A 103 -23.71 -1.54 -10.04
N PRO A 104 -23.40 -0.26 -9.86
CA PRO A 104 -22.84 0.23 -8.61
C PRO A 104 -23.77 -0.06 -7.42
N VAL A 105 -23.20 -0.48 -6.31
CA VAL A 105 -23.92 -0.69 -5.05
C VAL A 105 -23.58 0.36 -4.01
N LEU A 106 -22.37 0.88 -4.02
CA LEU A 106 -21.94 2.00 -3.20
C LEU A 106 -21.81 3.24 -4.09
N GLU A 107 -22.45 4.34 -3.70
CA GLU A 107 -22.28 5.63 -4.33
C GLU A 107 -21.95 6.71 -3.30
N LEU A 108 -21.00 7.56 -3.62
CA LEU A 108 -20.73 8.80 -2.92
C LEU A 108 -21.11 9.96 -3.83
N ARG A 109 -21.85 10.93 -3.32
CA ARG A 109 -22.28 12.11 -4.07
C ARG A 109 -21.92 13.38 -3.31
N ASP A 110 -21.03 14.18 -3.91
CA ASP A 110 -20.55 15.48 -3.39
C ASP A 110 -20.05 15.41 -1.94
N VAL A 111 -19.34 14.34 -1.59
CA VAL A 111 -18.86 14.13 -0.22
C VAL A 111 -17.71 15.07 0.08
N THR A 112 -17.91 15.92 1.09
CA THR A 112 -16.87 16.83 1.61
C THR A 112 -16.52 16.40 3.03
N LEU A 113 -15.23 16.21 3.30
CA LEU A 113 -14.72 15.78 4.60
C LEU A 113 -13.93 16.91 5.24
N ARG A 114 -14.23 17.17 6.52
CA ARG A 114 -13.53 18.20 7.30
C ARG A 114 -12.85 17.58 8.52
N TYR A 115 -11.73 18.12 8.88
CA TYR A 115 -11.07 17.84 10.15
C TYR A 115 -10.96 19.15 10.94
N LYS A 116 -11.72 19.25 12.01
CA LYS A 116 -11.93 20.52 12.73
C LYS A 116 -12.51 21.57 11.77
N LYS A 117 -11.80 22.69 11.53
CA LYS A 117 -12.21 23.77 10.62
C LYS A 117 -11.62 23.66 9.20
N ARG A 118 -10.75 22.68 8.95
CA ARG A 118 -10.08 22.52 7.65
C ARG A 118 -10.80 21.49 6.79
N THR A 119 -11.12 21.84 5.56
CA THR A 119 -11.55 20.86 4.55
C THR A 119 -10.36 20.00 4.17
N VAL A 120 -10.55 18.69 4.22
CA VAL A 120 -9.53 17.68 3.89
C VAL A 120 -9.76 17.12 2.50
N LEU A 121 -11.03 16.84 2.16
CA LEU A 121 -11.45 16.42 0.83
C LEU A 121 -12.70 17.19 0.43
N HIS A 122 -12.79 17.62 -0.82
CA HIS A 122 -13.85 18.47 -1.31
C HIS A 122 -14.63 17.81 -2.44
N ARG A 123 -15.96 17.65 -2.26
CA ARG A 123 -16.93 17.19 -3.26
C ARG A 123 -16.56 15.90 -3.99
N ILE A 124 -16.09 14.89 -3.25
CA ILE A 124 -15.77 13.60 -3.83
C ILE A 124 -17.04 12.88 -4.27
N SER A 125 -17.08 12.47 -5.53
CA SER A 125 -18.17 11.67 -6.10
C SER A 125 -17.57 10.44 -6.77
N LEU A 126 -18.04 9.26 -6.41
CA LEU A 126 -17.62 7.99 -6.99
C LEU A 126 -18.70 6.94 -6.85
N ALA A 127 -18.59 5.89 -7.64
CA ALA A 127 -19.46 4.72 -7.53
C ALA A 127 -18.58 3.45 -7.50
N ALA A 128 -19.02 2.43 -6.75
CA ALA A 128 -18.33 1.16 -6.65
C ALA A 128 -19.31 -0.02 -6.77
N ALA A 129 -18.90 -1.03 -7.51
CA ALA A 129 -19.67 -2.25 -7.76
C ALA A 129 -19.33 -3.36 -6.76
N LYS A 130 -20.20 -4.36 -6.65
CA LYS A 130 -19.88 -5.61 -5.90
C LYS A 130 -18.67 -6.30 -6.52
N GLY A 131 -17.76 -6.76 -5.67
CA GLY A 131 -16.54 -7.43 -6.08
C GLY A 131 -15.46 -6.48 -6.61
N GLU A 132 -15.64 -5.18 -6.53
CA GLU A 132 -14.64 -4.22 -6.99
C GLU A 132 -13.58 -3.98 -5.92
N VAL A 133 -12.31 -3.98 -6.36
CA VAL A 133 -11.15 -3.66 -5.53
C VAL A 133 -10.55 -2.35 -6.01
N ILE A 134 -10.63 -1.33 -5.18
CA ILE A 134 -10.30 0.05 -5.53
C ILE A 134 -9.08 0.50 -4.72
N GLY A 135 -7.99 0.81 -5.41
CA GLY A 135 -6.82 1.43 -4.80
C GLY A 135 -7.07 2.91 -4.49
N VAL A 136 -6.56 3.40 -3.38
CA VAL A 136 -6.58 4.82 -2.99
C VAL A 136 -5.14 5.27 -2.81
N VAL A 137 -4.67 6.15 -3.68
CA VAL A 137 -3.29 6.63 -3.70
C VAL A 137 -3.22 8.15 -3.61
N GLY A 138 -2.06 8.67 -3.25
CA GLY A 138 -1.81 10.10 -3.07
C GLY A 138 -0.71 10.32 -2.05
N HIS A 139 -0.13 11.52 -1.99
CA HIS A 139 0.93 11.85 -1.04
C HIS A 139 0.47 11.74 0.42
N ASN A 140 1.41 11.75 1.37
CA ASN A 140 1.08 11.77 2.78
C ASN A 140 0.39 13.11 3.13
N GLY A 141 -0.77 13.00 3.79
CA GLY A 141 -1.62 14.17 4.07
C GLY A 141 -2.68 14.48 3.02
N ALA A 142 -2.76 13.76 1.87
CA ALA A 142 -3.79 13.95 0.85
C ALA A 142 -5.23 13.60 1.30
N GLY A 143 -5.41 13.06 2.51
CA GLY A 143 -6.74 12.75 3.05
C GLY A 143 -7.17 11.28 2.94
N LYS A 144 -6.31 10.37 2.49
CA LYS A 144 -6.60 8.94 2.30
C LYS A 144 -7.21 8.28 3.54
N THR A 145 -6.56 8.39 4.69
CA THR A 145 -7.05 7.82 5.96
C THR A 145 -8.35 8.49 6.43
N THR A 146 -8.52 9.79 6.19
CA THR A 146 -9.78 10.51 6.49
C THR A 146 -10.93 9.96 5.63
N PHE A 147 -10.67 9.73 4.34
CA PHE A 147 -11.60 9.10 3.41
C PHE A 147 -11.98 7.69 3.86
N SER A 148 -11.00 6.85 4.18
CA SER A 148 -11.19 5.49 4.69
C SER A 148 -12.08 5.46 5.94
N ARG A 149 -11.79 6.34 6.90
CA ARG A 149 -12.61 6.49 8.11
C ARG A 149 -14.02 7.00 7.82
N ALA A 150 -14.18 7.87 6.83
CA ALA A 150 -15.50 8.35 6.42
C ALA A 150 -16.34 7.24 5.78
N LEU A 151 -15.76 6.43 4.89
CA LEU A 151 -16.39 5.25 4.31
C LEU A 151 -16.93 4.32 5.39
N CYS A 152 -16.12 4.04 6.42
CA CYS A 152 -16.49 3.18 7.54
C CYS A 152 -17.41 3.87 8.59
N GLY A 153 -17.74 5.15 8.42
CA GLY A 153 -18.55 5.89 9.40
C GLY A 153 -17.79 6.24 10.70
N LEU A 154 -16.47 6.06 10.74
CA LEU A 154 -15.62 6.43 11.87
C LEU A 154 -15.37 7.93 11.94
N HIS A 155 -15.40 8.62 10.79
CA HIS A 155 -15.29 10.08 10.71
C HIS A 155 -16.67 10.74 10.78
N LYS A 156 -16.79 11.82 11.60
CA LYS A 156 -18.10 12.46 11.88
C LYS A 156 -18.37 13.66 10.98
N ASP A 157 -17.35 14.45 10.66
CA ASP A 157 -17.48 15.72 9.94
C ASP A 157 -17.54 15.49 8.42
N CYS A 158 -18.68 14.95 7.97
CA CYS A 158 -18.96 14.62 6.58
C CYS A 158 -20.20 15.35 6.10
N GLU A 159 -20.12 15.98 4.94
CA GLU A 159 -21.25 16.49 4.16
C GLU A 159 -21.39 15.65 2.88
N GLY A 160 -22.53 15.75 2.18
CA GLY A 160 -22.81 14.95 1.01
C GLY A 160 -23.55 13.65 1.34
N GLN A 161 -23.67 12.76 0.35
CA GLN A 161 -24.46 11.54 0.46
C GLN A 161 -23.62 10.29 0.27
N PHE A 162 -23.87 9.29 1.12
CA PHE A 162 -23.40 7.92 0.95
C PHE A 162 -24.63 7.05 0.69
N LEU A 163 -24.67 6.32 -0.41
CA LEU A 163 -25.78 5.46 -0.76
C LEU A 163 -25.29 4.01 -0.90
N TRP A 164 -26.15 3.06 -0.53
CA TRP A 164 -25.96 1.63 -0.77
C TRP A 164 -27.22 1.05 -1.39
N ASP A 165 -27.10 0.43 -2.56
CA ASP A 165 -28.23 0.00 -3.39
C ASP A 165 -29.26 1.15 -3.60
N GLY A 166 -28.77 2.36 -3.85
CA GLY A 166 -29.57 3.57 -4.04
C GLY A 166 -30.19 4.17 -2.77
N GLN A 167 -30.03 3.53 -1.61
CA GLN A 167 -30.59 4.02 -0.34
C GLN A 167 -29.52 4.78 0.47
N ALA A 168 -29.93 5.92 1.05
CA ALA A 168 -29.02 6.73 1.86
C ALA A 168 -28.51 5.95 3.09
N MET A 169 -27.19 5.95 3.28
CA MET A 169 -26.54 5.34 4.42
C MET A 169 -26.13 6.39 5.45
N GLU A 170 -26.78 6.37 6.59
CA GLU A 170 -26.33 7.11 7.76
C GLU A 170 -25.01 6.54 8.32
N ARG A 171 -24.30 7.34 9.11
CA ARG A 171 -23.06 6.96 9.77
C ARG A 171 -23.15 5.62 10.54
N LYS A 172 -24.22 5.39 11.28
CA LYS A 172 -24.43 4.13 12.04
C LYS A 172 -24.53 2.91 11.12
N ASN A 173 -25.14 3.08 9.94
CA ASN A 173 -25.30 2.00 8.96
C ASN A 173 -23.96 1.70 8.28
N ARG A 174 -23.13 2.73 7.98
CA ARG A 174 -21.75 2.54 7.50
C ARG A 174 -20.91 1.74 8.50
N LEU A 175 -20.93 2.11 9.79
CA LEU A 175 -20.25 1.37 10.87
C LEU A 175 -20.65 -0.11 10.95
N LYS A 176 -21.95 -0.42 10.75
CA LYS A 176 -22.41 -1.81 10.80
C LYS A 176 -22.02 -2.62 9.58
N ARG A 177 -21.94 -1.98 8.40
CA ARG A 177 -21.72 -2.63 7.11
C ARG A 177 -20.24 -2.76 6.74
N SER A 178 -19.37 -1.99 7.39
CA SER A 178 -17.95 -1.92 7.05
C SER A 178 -17.05 -2.54 8.11
N TYR A 179 -15.85 -2.92 7.68
CA TYR A 179 -14.70 -3.23 8.52
C TYR A 179 -13.47 -2.53 7.95
N MET A 180 -12.60 -2.03 8.82
CA MET A 180 -11.38 -1.34 8.43
C MET A 180 -10.19 -2.02 9.10
N VAL A 181 -9.24 -2.47 8.31
CA VAL A 181 -7.90 -2.87 8.77
C VAL A 181 -7.03 -1.62 8.76
N MET A 182 -6.54 -1.22 9.94
CA MET A 182 -5.74 0.00 10.11
C MET A 182 -4.26 -0.26 9.80
N GLN A 183 -3.54 0.81 9.48
CA GLN A 183 -2.10 0.76 9.22
C GLN A 183 -1.31 0.20 10.40
N ASP A 184 -1.61 0.63 11.62
CA ASP A 184 -1.04 0.06 12.84
C ASP A 184 -2.00 -0.94 13.46
N VAL A 185 -1.81 -2.21 13.12
CA VAL A 185 -2.63 -3.32 13.59
C VAL A 185 -2.51 -3.60 15.09
N ASN A 186 -1.54 -3.00 15.80
CA ASN A 186 -1.45 -3.14 17.24
C ASN A 186 -2.65 -2.50 17.97
N TYR A 187 -3.36 -1.57 17.32
CA TYR A 187 -4.58 -0.97 17.85
C TYR A 187 -5.86 -1.74 17.54
N GLU A 188 -5.76 -2.89 16.88
CA GLU A 188 -6.91 -3.68 16.43
C GLU A 188 -6.97 -5.07 17.06
N LEU A 189 -5.85 -5.61 17.51
CA LEU A 189 -5.72 -6.97 18.01
C LEU A 189 -5.77 -6.97 19.54
N PHE A 190 -6.90 -7.40 20.10
CA PHE A 190 -7.19 -7.31 21.54
C PHE A 190 -7.44 -8.66 22.22
N ALA A 191 -7.71 -9.73 21.45
CA ALA A 191 -8.05 -11.02 22.02
C ALA A 191 -6.83 -11.73 22.62
N GLU A 192 -7.08 -12.73 23.46
CA GLU A 192 -6.07 -13.53 24.15
C GLU A 192 -5.31 -14.48 23.23
N SER A 193 -5.85 -14.78 22.04
CA SER A 193 -5.20 -15.63 21.04
C SER A 193 -5.56 -15.18 19.61
N VAL A 194 -4.75 -15.61 18.64
CA VAL A 194 -5.04 -15.39 17.20
C VAL A 194 -6.38 -16.00 16.80
N GLU A 195 -6.71 -17.18 17.31
CA GLU A 195 -8.00 -17.83 17.04
C GLU A 195 -9.17 -17.06 17.65
N ALA A 196 -9.00 -16.58 18.89
CA ALA A 196 -10.01 -15.77 19.56
C ALA A 196 -10.21 -14.42 18.84
N GLU A 197 -9.14 -13.81 18.28
CA GLU A 197 -9.23 -12.59 17.48
C GLU A 197 -10.13 -12.75 16.25
N CYS A 198 -10.05 -13.91 15.60
CA CYS A 198 -10.88 -14.23 14.42
C CYS A 198 -12.39 -14.31 14.74
N SER A 199 -12.76 -14.43 16.00
CA SER A 199 -14.17 -14.46 16.46
C SER A 199 -14.56 -13.24 17.28
N PHE A 200 -13.61 -12.38 17.62
CA PHE A 200 -13.82 -11.25 18.52
C PHE A 200 -14.87 -10.26 17.98
N GLY A 201 -15.91 -10.02 18.77
CA GLY A 201 -17.01 -9.11 18.40
C GLY A 201 -17.93 -9.61 17.28
N ILE A 202 -17.76 -10.84 16.80
CA ILE A 202 -18.57 -11.46 15.76
C ILE A 202 -19.66 -12.33 16.41
N ARG A 203 -20.93 -12.06 16.06
CA ARG A 203 -22.03 -12.89 16.54
C ARG A 203 -22.16 -14.13 15.66
N ASN A 204 -21.93 -15.32 16.19
CA ASN A 204 -21.91 -16.60 15.48
C ASN A 204 -20.80 -16.65 14.41
N PRO A 205 -19.50 -16.63 14.81
CA PRO A 205 -18.39 -16.72 13.85
C PRO A 205 -18.36 -18.10 13.18
N ASP A 206 -18.02 -18.12 11.90
CA ASP A 206 -17.73 -19.36 11.17
C ASP A 206 -16.32 -19.86 11.54
N LEU A 207 -16.24 -20.78 12.48
CA LEU A 207 -14.98 -21.35 12.96
C LEU A 207 -14.26 -22.18 11.88
N THR A 208 -14.99 -22.76 10.93
CA THR A 208 -14.40 -23.52 9.82
C THR A 208 -13.70 -22.56 8.85
N LEU A 209 -14.38 -21.46 8.52
CA LEU A 209 -13.79 -20.38 7.72
C LEU A 209 -12.60 -19.76 8.44
N ALA A 210 -12.67 -19.56 9.77
CA ALA A 210 -11.57 -19.03 10.56
C ALA A 210 -10.34 -19.94 10.49
N ALA A 211 -10.52 -21.25 10.73
CA ALA A 211 -9.43 -22.23 10.67
C ALA A 211 -8.79 -22.28 9.28
N SER A 212 -9.58 -22.41 8.21
CA SER A 212 -9.06 -22.45 6.83
C SER A 212 -8.34 -21.15 6.44
N THR A 213 -8.83 -19.99 6.88
CA THR A 213 -8.18 -18.71 6.63
C THR A 213 -6.83 -18.60 7.35
N LEU A 214 -6.75 -19.07 8.60
CA LEU A 214 -5.49 -19.10 9.35
C LEU A 214 -4.46 -20.04 8.69
N GLU A 215 -4.88 -21.19 8.16
CA GLU A 215 -4.01 -22.09 7.41
C GLU A 215 -3.47 -21.43 6.15
N GLU A 216 -4.33 -20.84 5.35
CA GLU A 216 -3.97 -20.18 4.09
C GLU A 216 -2.97 -19.01 4.28
N LEU A 217 -3.09 -18.30 5.40
CA LEU A 217 -2.16 -17.22 5.77
C LEU A 217 -0.90 -17.70 6.52
N GLY A 218 -0.71 -19.01 6.67
CA GLY A 218 0.42 -19.56 7.42
C GLY A 218 0.41 -19.19 8.90
N LEU A 219 -0.79 -18.95 9.48
CA LEU A 219 -0.99 -18.55 10.86
C LEU A 219 -1.41 -19.72 11.77
N ALA A 220 -1.74 -20.87 11.21
CA ALA A 220 -2.18 -22.05 11.98
C ALA A 220 -1.21 -22.44 13.12
N PRO A 221 0.14 -22.39 12.97
CA PRO A 221 1.08 -22.68 14.05
C PRO A 221 1.04 -21.68 15.22
N TYR A 222 0.41 -20.52 15.01
CA TYR A 222 0.35 -19.41 15.97
C TYR A 222 -1.06 -19.22 16.55
N ARG A 223 -2.03 -20.07 16.21
CA ARG A 223 -3.46 -19.91 16.56
C ARG A 223 -3.72 -19.67 18.06
N GLU A 224 -2.95 -20.34 18.93
CA GLU A 224 -3.07 -20.24 20.39
C GLU A 224 -2.19 -19.12 20.99
N ARG A 225 -1.36 -18.45 20.17
CA ARG A 225 -0.49 -17.38 20.68
C ARG A 225 -1.26 -16.07 20.82
N HIS A 226 -0.87 -15.30 21.82
CA HIS A 226 -1.35 -13.94 21.97
C HIS A 226 -0.85 -13.06 20.80
N PRO A 227 -1.70 -12.27 20.13
CA PRO A 227 -1.32 -11.45 18.96
C PRO A 227 -0.09 -10.57 19.18
N ASN A 228 0.11 -10.04 20.40
CA ASN A 228 1.26 -9.19 20.71
C ASN A 228 2.62 -9.91 20.62
N THR A 229 2.64 -11.24 20.64
CA THR A 229 3.88 -12.05 20.51
C THR A 229 4.26 -12.32 19.06
N LEU A 230 3.43 -11.92 18.11
CA LEU A 230 3.65 -12.11 16.69
C LEU A 230 4.57 -11.02 16.11
N SER A 231 5.25 -11.35 15.01
CA SER A 231 5.95 -10.35 14.19
C SER A 231 4.96 -9.37 13.54
N GLY A 232 5.44 -8.21 13.09
CA GLY A 232 4.62 -7.21 12.40
C GLY A 232 3.83 -7.80 11.23
N GLY A 233 4.51 -8.55 10.35
CA GLY A 233 3.87 -9.20 9.20
C GLY A 233 2.85 -10.29 9.60
N GLN A 234 3.09 -11.03 10.70
CA GLN A 234 2.10 -11.98 11.22
C GLN A 234 0.86 -11.27 11.75
N LYS A 235 1.02 -10.17 12.50
CA LYS A 235 -0.09 -9.33 12.98
C LYS A 235 -0.91 -8.78 11.83
N GLN A 236 -0.24 -8.29 10.78
CA GLN A 236 -0.92 -7.79 9.57
C GLN A 236 -1.78 -8.86 8.92
N ARG A 237 -1.26 -10.10 8.79
CA ARG A 237 -2.03 -11.22 8.25
C ARG A 237 -3.21 -11.62 9.15
N VAL A 238 -3.08 -11.51 10.48
CA VAL A 238 -4.22 -11.73 11.41
C VAL A 238 -5.33 -10.72 11.18
N ALA A 239 -5.02 -9.42 11.06
CA ALA A 239 -6.01 -8.39 10.78
C ALA A 239 -6.73 -8.62 9.44
N VAL A 240 -6.00 -9.07 8.42
CA VAL A 240 -6.61 -9.49 7.13
C VAL A 240 -7.49 -10.73 7.31
N ALA A 241 -7.08 -11.73 8.12
CA ALA A 241 -7.90 -12.91 8.42
C ALA A 241 -9.25 -12.52 9.05
N VAL A 242 -9.23 -11.61 10.01
CA VAL A 242 -10.47 -11.09 10.65
C VAL A 242 -11.41 -10.47 9.63
N SER A 243 -10.89 -9.77 8.62
CA SER A 243 -11.70 -9.17 7.56
C SER A 243 -12.46 -10.18 6.71
N MET A 244 -11.94 -11.40 6.56
CA MET A 244 -12.63 -12.53 5.90
C MET A 244 -13.85 -13.00 6.68
N ILE A 245 -13.71 -13.04 8.00
CA ILE A 245 -14.65 -13.71 8.92
C ILE A 245 -15.73 -12.75 9.41
N CYS A 246 -15.44 -11.45 9.43
CA CYS A 246 -16.34 -10.42 9.98
C CYS A 246 -17.69 -10.26 9.25
N GLY A 247 -17.86 -10.87 8.06
CA GLY A 247 -19.12 -10.88 7.31
C GLY A 247 -19.59 -9.51 6.79
N LYS A 248 -18.70 -8.52 6.71
CA LYS A 248 -19.01 -7.16 6.24
C LYS A 248 -19.03 -7.07 4.72
N ASP A 249 -19.78 -6.11 4.18
CA ASP A 249 -19.92 -5.90 2.73
C ASP A 249 -18.92 -4.89 2.18
N LEU A 250 -18.51 -3.93 3.00
CA LEU A 250 -17.53 -2.89 2.68
C LEU A 250 -16.28 -3.09 3.52
N LEU A 251 -15.15 -3.31 2.87
CA LEU A 251 -13.88 -3.54 3.52
C LEU A 251 -12.89 -2.44 3.12
N VAL A 252 -12.15 -1.95 4.08
CA VAL A 252 -11.14 -0.93 3.86
C VAL A 252 -9.83 -1.41 4.48
N PHE A 253 -8.76 -1.42 3.71
CA PHE A 253 -7.42 -1.79 4.14
C PHE A 253 -6.50 -0.57 4.04
N ASP A 254 -5.87 -0.20 5.14
CA ASP A 254 -4.91 0.90 5.18
C ASP A 254 -3.49 0.30 5.31
N GLU A 255 -2.71 0.38 4.22
CA GLU A 255 -1.36 -0.17 4.06
C GLU A 255 -1.22 -1.67 4.42
N PRO A 256 -2.04 -2.57 3.83
CA PRO A 256 -2.09 -3.98 4.25
C PRO A 256 -0.83 -4.79 3.94
N THR A 257 0.11 -4.25 3.18
CA THR A 257 1.37 -4.93 2.79
C THR A 257 2.61 -4.27 3.34
N SER A 258 2.47 -3.34 4.28
CA SER A 258 3.62 -2.71 4.93
C SER A 258 4.47 -3.75 5.67
N GLY A 259 5.78 -3.80 5.37
CA GLY A 259 6.70 -4.77 5.98
C GLY A 259 6.46 -6.23 5.57
N LEU A 260 5.80 -6.50 4.44
CA LEU A 260 5.60 -7.85 3.93
C LEU A 260 6.60 -8.19 2.82
N ASP A 261 7.17 -9.40 2.92
CA ASP A 261 7.88 -10.04 1.82
C ASP A 261 6.95 -10.37 0.65
N PHE A 262 7.50 -10.89 -0.44
CA PHE A 262 6.75 -11.24 -1.64
C PHE A 262 5.68 -12.30 -1.38
N ASP A 263 6.01 -13.34 -0.62
CA ASP A 263 5.10 -14.47 -0.37
C ASP A 263 3.93 -14.04 0.51
N SER A 264 4.20 -13.30 1.59
CA SER A 264 3.16 -12.74 2.47
C SER A 264 2.26 -11.74 1.72
N MET A 265 2.83 -10.87 0.88
CA MET A 265 2.08 -9.96 0.02
C MET A 265 1.17 -10.75 -0.95
N THR A 266 1.68 -11.83 -1.54
CA THR A 266 0.92 -12.67 -2.48
C THR A 266 -0.24 -13.40 -1.78
N GLN A 267 -0.03 -13.88 -0.55
CA GLN A 267 -1.09 -14.47 0.27
C GLN A 267 -2.20 -13.44 0.57
N VAL A 268 -1.83 -12.23 0.99
CA VAL A 268 -2.80 -11.13 1.21
C VAL A 268 -3.56 -10.80 -0.08
N ALA A 269 -2.86 -10.72 -1.22
CA ALA A 269 -3.49 -10.48 -2.52
C ALA A 269 -4.50 -11.60 -2.89
N GLY A 270 -4.16 -12.85 -2.59
CA GLY A 270 -5.06 -14.01 -2.79
C GLY A 270 -6.34 -13.88 -1.98
N LEU A 271 -6.25 -13.50 -0.71
CA LEU A 271 -7.43 -13.29 0.15
C LEU A 271 -8.29 -12.11 -0.31
N ILE A 272 -7.69 -10.99 -0.70
CA ILE A 272 -8.43 -9.85 -1.25
C ILE A 272 -9.20 -10.26 -2.50
N ARG A 273 -8.59 -11.09 -3.36
CA ARG A 273 -9.29 -11.64 -4.54
C ARG A 273 -10.50 -12.48 -4.13
N ARG A 274 -10.37 -13.37 -3.15
CA ARG A 274 -11.51 -14.16 -2.64
C ARG A 274 -12.61 -13.28 -2.06
N LEU A 275 -12.26 -12.23 -1.31
CA LEU A 275 -13.24 -11.26 -0.82
C LEU A 275 -13.98 -10.55 -1.98
N SER A 276 -13.25 -10.21 -3.04
CA SER A 276 -13.81 -9.67 -4.29
C SER A 276 -14.79 -10.66 -4.94
N GLU A 277 -14.41 -11.93 -5.07
CA GLU A 277 -15.26 -13.00 -5.61
C GLU A 277 -16.52 -13.25 -4.77
N LEU A 278 -16.45 -13.01 -3.47
CA LEU A 278 -17.60 -13.01 -2.54
C LEU A 278 -18.48 -11.75 -2.66
N GLY A 279 -18.19 -10.86 -3.61
CA GLY A 279 -18.96 -9.65 -3.88
C GLY A 279 -18.74 -8.53 -2.89
N LYS A 280 -17.65 -8.52 -2.12
CA LYS A 280 -17.31 -7.43 -1.21
C LYS A 280 -16.83 -6.21 -1.98
N VAL A 281 -17.20 -5.00 -1.54
CA VAL A 281 -16.62 -3.75 -2.04
C VAL A 281 -15.38 -3.45 -1.21
N ILE A 282 -14.23 -3.30 -1.86
CA ILE A 282 -12.94 -3.24 -1.19
C ILE A 282 -12.21 -1.96 -1.59
N PHE A 283 -11.77 -1.18 -0.59
CA PHE A 283 -10.87 -0.06 -0.78
C PHE A 283 -9.52 -0.37 -0.13
N ILE A 284 -8.43 -0.09 -0.84
CA ILE A 284 -7.06 -0.33 -0.39
C ILE A 284 -6.29 0.98 -0.48
N VAL A 285 -5.93 1.55 0.66
CA VAL A 285 -4.96 2.65 0.72
C VAL A 285 -3.58 2.03 0.70
N THR A 286 -2.77 2.38 -0.29
CA THR A 286 -1.39 1.86 -0.34
C THR A 286 -0.48 2.69 -1.24
N HIS A 287 0.82 2.65 -0.95
CA HIS A 287 1.91 3.17 -1.78
C HIS A 287 2.65 2.07 -2.54
N ASP A 288 2.11 0.86 -2.52
CA ASP A 288 2.71 -0.32 -3.10
C ASP A 288 2.19 -0.57 -4.53
N PHE A 289 2.95 -0.11 -5.53
CA PHE A 289 2.59 -0.27 -6.95
C PHE A 289 2.43 -1.74 -7.36
N GLU A 290 3.32 -2.63 -6.86
CA GLU A 290 3.26 -4.05 -7.19
C GLU A 290 1.98 -4.69 -6.65
N PHE A 291 1.60 -4.34 -5.43
CA PHE A 291 0.36 -4.81 -4.81
C PHE A 291 -0.88 -4.27 -5.51
N VAL A 292 -0.90 -2.98 -5.86
CA VAL A 292 -1.98 -2.37 -6.66
C VAL A 292 -2.18 -3.11 -7.96
N CYS A 293 -1.11 -3.35 -8.71
CA CYS A 293 -1.21 -4.07 -9.98
C CYS A 293 -1.71 -5.51 -9.83
N ARG A 294 -1.52 -6.15 -8.66
CA ARG A 294 -1.95 -7.53 -8.42
C ARG A 294 -3.39 -7.65 -7.92
N THR A 295 -3.94 -6.58 -7.31
CA THR A 295 -5.20 -6.66 -6.56
C THR A 295 -6.28 -5.71 -7.05
N CYS A 296 -5.92 -4.50 -7.47
CA CYS A 296 -6.91 -3.46 -7.75
C CYS A 296 -7.41 -3.52 -9.19
N SER A 297 -8.69 -3.19 -9.38
CA SER A 297 -9.31 -2.99 -10.69
C SER A 297 -9.12 -1.57 -11.22
N ARG A 298 -9.06 -0.60 -10.32
CA ARG A 298 -8.77 0.81 -10.59
C ARG A 298 -8.17 1.51 -9.39
N VAL A 299 -7.67 2.71 -9.59
CA VAL A 299 -7.02 3.54 -8.58
C VAL A 299 -7.65 4.92 -8.56
N LEU A 300 -8.05 5.36 -7.37
CA LEU A 300 -8.43 6.75 -7.09
C LEU A 300 -7.19 7.51 -6.64
N HIS A 301 -6.88 8.59 -7.33
CA HIS A 301 -5.79 9.48 -6.96
C HIS A 301 -6.34 10.67 -6.17
N PHE A 302 -5.78 10.88 -4.97
CA PHE A 302 -6.09 12.02 -4.11
C PHE A 302 -4.90 12.98 -4.06
N ASP A 303 -5.18 14.24 -4.34
CA ASP A 303 -4.18 15.30 -4.33
C ASP A 303 -4.82 16.62 -3.89
N GLU A 304 -4.15 17.35 -2.99
CA GLU A 304 -4.56 18.67 -2.48
C GLU A 304 -6.05 18.80 -2.10
N GLY A 305 -6.65 17.74 -1.58
CA GLY A 305 -8.05 17.73 -1.14
C GLY A 305 -9.07 17.42 -2.23
N GLU A 306 -8.63 17.06 -3.42
CA GLU A 306 -9.46 16.67 -4.56
C GLU A 306 -9.18 15.22 -4.98
N MET A 307 -9.99 14.72 -5.92
CA MET A 307 -9.80 13.41 -6.57
C MET A 307 -9.63 13.64 -8.09
N PRO A 308 -8.44 14.07 -8.55
CA PRO A 308 -8.20 14.37 -9.95
C PRO A 308 -8.11 13.13 -10.84
N GLY A 309 -8.03 11.93 -10.29
CA GLY A 309 -7.86 10.72 -11.08
C GLY A 309 -8.70 9.53 -10.59
N ASP A 310 -9.31 8.84 -11.56
CA ASP A 310 -9.91 7.52 -11.45
C ASP A 310 -9.38 6.71 -12.63
N ILE A 311 -8.43 5.82 -12.38
CA ILE A 311 -7.59 5.22 -13.41
C ILE A 311 -7.71 3.70 -13.35
N PRO A 312 -8.15 3.01 -14.41
CA PRO A 312 -8.23 1.56 -14.44
C PRO A 312 -6.83 0.93 -14.37
N VAL A 313 -6.72 -0.20 -13.67
CA VAL A 313 -5.48 -0.98 -13.58
C VAL A 313 -5.43 -1.97 -14.74
N VAL A 314 -5.13 -1.45 -15.93
CA VAL A 314 -5.00 -2.20 -17.19
C VAL A 314 -3.68 -1.86 -17.89
N MET A 315 -3.27 -2.71 -18.84
CA MET A 315 -1.98 -2.53 -19.53
C MET A 315 -1.82 -1.16 -20.17
N ASP A 316 -2.86 -0.65 -20.81
CA ASP A 316 -2.83 0.65 -21.53
C ASP A 316 -2.72 1.84 -20.56
N ALA A 317 -3.18 1.70 -19.33
CA ALA A 317 -3.11 2.75 -18.32
C ALA A 317 -1.82 2.68 -17.45
N LEU A 318 -0.98 1.64 -17.61
CA LEU A 318 0.24 1.46 -16.82
C LEU A 318 1.19 2.68 -16.84
N PRO A 319 1.44 3.37 -17.96
CA PRO A 319 2.30 4.56 -17.94
C PRO A 319 1.77 5.62 -16.98
N LYS A 320 0.46 5.91 -17.03
CA LYS A 320 -0.19 6.87 -16.14
C LYS A 320 -0.19 6.42 -14.69
N LEU A 321 -0.43 5.12 -14.45
CA LEU A 321 -0.33 4.54 -13.10
C LEU A 321 1.08 4.67 -12.54
N ARG A 322 2.12 4.34 -13.33
CA ARG A 322 3.51 4.51 -12.90
C ARG A 322 3.87 5.97 -12.61
N GLU A 323 3.31 6.93 -13.36
CA GLU A 323 3.51 8.35 -13.09
C GLU A 323 2.98 8.75 -11.70
N LEU A 324 1.84 8.21 -11.26
CA LEU A 324 1.31 8.42 -9.91
C LEU A 324 2.21 7.87 -8.81
N PHE A 325 2.93 6.78 -9.11
CA PHE A 325 3.91 6.17 -8.20
C PHE A 325 5.34 6.63 -8.51
N SER A 326 5.55 7.55 -9.44
CA SER A 326 6.83 8.16 -9.77
C SER A 326 6.81 9.61 -9.29
N VAL A 327 7.80 10.02 -8.54
CA VAL A 327 7.94 11.43 -8.19
C VAL A 327 8.28 12.21 -9.44
N LYS A 328 7.50 13.22 -9.79
CA LYS A 328 7.99 14.30 -10.64
C LYS A 328 9.15 14.96 -9.89
N VAL A 329 10.35 14.74 -10.35
CA VAL A 329 11.50 15.55 -9.95
C VAL A 329 11.20 16.97 -10.45
N ASN A 330 10.65 17.81 -9.59
CA ASN A 330 10.54 19.24 -9.86
C ASN A 330 11.97 19.81 -9.91
N GLY A 331 12.43 20.16 -11.08
CA GLY A 331 13.70 20.85 -11.29
C GLY A 331 14.65 20.05 -12.18
N SER A 332 14.39 20.00 -13.48
CA SER A 332 15.48 20.07 -14.44
C SER A 332 16.20 21.38 -14.16
N GLU A 333 17.31 21.34 -13.45
CA GLU A 333 18.33 22.37 -13.58
C GLU A 333 18.70 22.41 -15.06
N GLY A 334 18.08 23.35 -15.76
CA GLY A 334 18.50 23.70 -17.12
C GLY A 334 19.95 24.10 -17.08
N ASP A 335 20.73 23.41 -17.87
CA ASP A 335 22.07 23.81 -18.27
C ASP A 335 22.06 25.30 -18.65
N ARG A 336 22.49 26.14 -17.71
CA ARG A 336 23.03 27.45 -18.02
C ARG A 336 24.52 27.27 -18.15
N GLU A 337 24.96 26.68 -19.26
CA GLU A 337 26.26 27.00 -19.79
C GLU A 337 26.29 28.46 -20.17
N GLY A 338 26.84 29.24 -19.25
CA GLY A 338 27.13 30.65 -19.47
C GLY A 338 28.20 30.79 -20.52
N GLY A 339 27.78 31.25 -21.69
CA GLY A 339 28.71 31.78 -22.67
C GLY A 339 29.49 32.96 -22.09
N LEU A 340 30.77 32.75 -21.84
CA LEU A 340 31.72 33.80 -21.65
C LEU A 340 31.94 34.52 -23.01
N GLY A 341 31.18 35.59 -23.20
CA GLY A 341 31.41 36.59 -24.25
C GLY A 341 32.46 37.59 -23.77
N HIS A 342 33.68 37.48 -24.22
CA HIS A 342 34.63 38.58 -24.26
C HIS A 342 34.05 39.72 -25.10
N SER A 343 34.00 40.91 -24.58
CA SER A 343 34.08 42.11 -25.36
C SER A 343 34.96 43.16 -24.68
N ASP A 344 36.13 43.29 -25.28
CA ASP A 344 37.01 44.45 -25.13
C ASP A 344 36.28 45.77 -25.49
N GLY A 345 36.70 46.84 -24.84
CA GLY A 345 36.80 48.10 -25.58
C GLY A 345 36.18 49.36 -24.97
N LYS A 346 37.09 50.11 -24.34
CA LYS A 346 37.34 51.56 -24.58
C LYS A 346 36.30 52.61 -24.09
N GLU A 347 36.93 53.51 -23.25
CA GLU A 347 36.88 54.95 -23.30
C GLU A 347 35.53 55.66 -22.97
N ARG A 348 35.41 56.30 -21.83
CA ARG A 348 35.79 57.66 -21.43
C ARG A 348 35.40 57.95 -19.99
#